data_ef0fb4564345f97ec15995f89230a8e0
#
_entry.id   ef0fb4564345f97ec15995f89230a8e0
#
_cell.length_a   1.000
_cell.length_b   1.000
_cell.length_c   1.000
_cell.angle_alpha   90.00
_cell.angle_beta   90.00
_cell.angle_gamma   90.00
#
_symmetry.space_group_name_H-M   'P 1'
#
loop_
_entity.id
_entity.type
_entity.pdbx_description
1 polymer ?
#
loop_
_entity_poly.entity_id
_entity_poly.type
_entity_poly.pdbx_seq_one_letter_code
_entity_poly.pdbx_strand_id
1 'polypeptide(L)'
;MKPAIIVVDMLKDNLKESSRNPYFQEGRAIIPNLQKLLEESRKREFPIIFACDSFLKDDFIFKGRMKVHSLRGTKGAEVVDDLKPEPTDIILPKRRFSAFFKTDLDQTLRVLGVDTIVVTGITTEVCVLMTVMDGLSHDFSAILLEDCSSSRKKEFHEECLNLYRDFALYPLLRVMTLDEFMREVSS
;
A
#
# COMPACT_ATOMS: atom_id res chain seq x y z
N MET A 1 18.84 7.87 0.83
CA MET A 1 17.52 7.23 0.62
C MET A 1 16.78 7.98 -0.47
N LYS A 2 16.34 7.26 -1.49
CA LYS A 2 15.46 7.77 -2.58
C LYS A 2 14.15 7.00 -2.52
N PRO A 3 13.18 7.46 -1.72
CA PRO A 3 11.97 6.71 -1.45
C PRO A 3 10.94 6.85 -2.57
N ALA A 4 10.10 5.80 -2.75
CA ALA A 4 8.83 5.87 -3.45
C ALA A 4 7.70 5.44 -2.53
N ILE A 5 6.58 6.14 -2.58
CA ILE A 5 5.40 5.85 -1.76
C ILE A 5 4.49 4.90 -2.53
N ILE A 6 4.20 3.75 -1.94
CA ILE A 6 3.28 2.75 -2.51
C ILE A 6 2.03 2.68 -1.64
N VAL A 7 0.91 3.15 -2.19
CA VAL A 7 -0.39 3.10 -1.53
C VAL A 7 -1.18 1.92 -2.07
N VAL A 8 -1.40 0.93 -1.23
CA VAL A 8 -1.97 -0.37 -1.63
C VAL A 8 -3.46 -0.41 -1.35
N ASP A 9 -4.24 -0.69 -2.38
CA ASP A 9 -5.66 -1.08 -2.34
C ASP A 9 -6.63 -0.14 -1.60
N MET A 10 -6.31 1.15 -1.52
CA MET A 10 -7.22 2.18 -1.01
C MET A 10 -8.30 2.51 -2.04
N LEU A 11 -9.17 1.52 -2.32
CA LEU A 11 -10.14 1.52 -3.42
C LEU A 11 -11.57 1.71 -2.95
N LYS A 12 -12.44 2.20 -3.84
CA LYS A 12 -13.85 2.46 -3.55
C LYS A 12 -14.61 1.23 -3.10
N ASP A 13 -14.39 0.05 -3.70
CA ASP A 13 -15.02 -1.19 -3.26
C ASP A 13 -14.54 -1.63 -1.88
N ASN A 14 -13.25 -1.49 -1.59
CA ASN A 14 -12.65 -1.88 -0.32
C ASN A 14 -13.12 -0.98 0.83
N LEU A 15 -13.35 0.30 0.57
CA LEU A 15 -13.73 1.30 1.58
C LEU A 15 -15.19 1.75 1.45
N LYS A 16 -16.01 0.96 0.76
CA LYS A 16 -17.44 1.24 0.65
C LYS A 16 -18.12 1.14 2.00
N GLU A 17 -18.89 2.17 2.37
CA GLU A 17 -19.69 2.17 3.59
C GLU A 17 -20.71 1.04 3.58
N SER A 18 -20.54 0.14 4.53
CA SER A 18 -21.48 -0.97 4.76
C SER A 18 -21.17 -1.61 6.09
N SER A 19 -22.20 -1.92 6.87
CA SER A 19 -22.07 -2.68 8.13
C SER A 19 -21.50 -4.10 7.94
N ARG A 20 -21.43 -4.57 6.70
CA ARG A 20 -20.85 -5.88 6.33
C ARG A 20 -19.45 -5.77 5.75
N ASN A 21 -18.91 -4.56 5.62
CA ASN A 21 -17.55 -4.34 5.11
C ASN A 21 -16.58 -4.25 6.30
N PRO A 22 -15.76 -5.29 6.54
CA PRO A 22 -14.85 -5.30 7.69
C PRO A 22 -13.68 -4.33 7.55
N TYR A 23 -13.43 -3.78 6.35
CA TYR A 23 -12.32 -2.86 6.08
C TYR A 23 -12.73 -1.39 6.16
N PHE A 24 -14.04 -1.10 6.19
CA PHE A 24 -14.53 0.28 6.08
C PHE A 24 -14.00 1.16 7.22
N GLN A 25 -14.18 0.74 8.45
CA GLN A 25 -13.86 1.56 9.62
C GLN A 25 -12.34 1.78 9.76
N GLU A 26 -11.58 0.70 9.79
CA GLU A 26 -10.13 0.73 9.98
C GLU A 26 -9.41 1.33 8.75
N GLY A 27 -9.84 1.00 7.54
CA GLY A 27 -9.25 1.55 6.31
C GLY A 27 -9.53 3.04 6.14
N ARG A 28 -10.69 3.55 6.59
CA ARG A 28 -10.95 4.99 6.56
C ARG A 28 -10.21 5.77 7.64
N ALA A 29 -9.91 5.13 8.76
CA ALA A 29 -9.19 5.77 9.86
C ALA A 29 -7.77 6.22 9.48
N ILE A 30 -7.13 5.55 8.52
CA ILE A 30 -5.78 5.91 8.07
C ILE A 30 -5.75 6.99 6.98
N ILE A 31 -6.89 7.37 6.40
CA ILE A 31 -6.96 8.37 5.31
C ILE A 31 -6.30 9.71 5.69
N PRO A 32 -6.52 10.30 6.86
CA PRO A 32 -5.89 11.57 7.21
C PRO A 32 -4.34 11.50 7.19
N ASN A 33 -3.75 10.42 7.69
CA ASN A 33 -2.31 10.22 7.65
C ASN A 33 -1.81 10.00 6.22
N LEU A 34 -2.55 9.24 5.40
CA LEU A 34 -2.23 9.09 3.97
C LEU A 34 -2.28 10.42 3.23
N GLN A 35 -3.27 11.26 3.49
CA GLN A 35 -3.35 12.61 2.90
C GLN A 35 -2.12 13.45 3.25
N LYS A 36 -1.72 13.47 4.53
CA LYS A 36 -0.50 14.15 5.00
C LYS A 36 0.75 13.58 4.32
N LEU A 37 0.88 12.25 4.24
CA LEU A 37 1.99 11.58 3.58
C LEU A 37 2.09 11.98 2.10
N LEU A 38 0.98 11.92 1.36
CA LEU A 38 0.94 12.23 -0.07
C LEU A 38 1.28 13.70 -0.33
N GLU A 39 0.72 14.63 0.44
CA GLU A 39 1.03 16.07 0.33
C GLU A 39 2.52 16.34 0.55
N GLU A 40 3.10 15.79 1.61
CA GLU A 40 4.51 15.97 1.92
C GLU A 40 5.44 15.28 0.91
N SER A 41 5.03 14.14 0.38
CA SER A 41 5.77 13.42 -0.65
C SER A 41 5.79 14.18 -1.97
N ARG A 42 4.68 14.80 -2.38
CA ARG A 42 4.61 15.65 -3.58
C ARG A 42 5.51 16.88 -3.47
N LYS A 43 5.55 17.54 -2.30
CA LYS A 43 6.46 18.67 -2.03
C LYS A 43 7.94 18.30 -2.21
N ARG A 44 8.27 17.02 -2.01
CA ARG A 44 9.63 16.46 -2.12
C ARG A 44 9.89 15.74 -3.44
N GLU A 45 8.91 15.76 -4.34
CA GLU A 45 8.96 15.07 -5.63
C GLU A 45 9.22 13.56 -5.51
N PHE A 46 8.77 12.95 -4.40
CA PHE A 46 8.84 11.49 -4.27
C PHE A 46 7.82 10.83 -5.20
N PRO A 47 8.22 9.79 -5.94
CA PRO A 47 7.26 9.02 -6.74
C PRO A 47 6.14 8.45 -5.87
N ILE A 48 4.90 8.59 -6.33
CA ILE A 48 3.71 8.04 -5.68
C ILE A 48 3.09 7.01 -6.61
N ILE A 49 2.90 5.80 -6.10
CA ILE A 49 2.31 4.68 -6.83
C ILE A 49 1.07 4.19 -6.07
N PHE A 50 -0.08 4.26 -6.70
CA PHE A 50 -1.30 3.62 -6.21
C PHE A 50 -1.38 2.22 -6.80
N ALA A 51 -1.04 1.20 -6.01
CA ALA A 51 -1.16 -0.21 -6.39
C ALA A 51 -2.59 -0.67 -6.16
N CYS A 52 -3.31 -0.90 -7.25
CA CYS A 52 -4.76 -1.06 -7.25
C CYS A 52 -5.15 -2.48 -7.68
N ASP A 53 -5.91 -3.20 -6.86
CA ASP A 53 -6.54 -4.43 -7.29
C ASP A 53 -7.38 -4.20 -8.54
N SER A 54 -7.15 -5.02 -9.56
CA SER A 54 -7.75 -4.90 -10.89
C SER A 54 -8.09 -6.29 -11.42
N PHE A 55 -9.05 -6.94 -10.74
CA PHE A 55 -9.40 -8.33 -10.99
C PHE A 55 -10.25 -8.52 -12.24
N LEU A 56 -10.23 -9.74 -12.78
CA LEU A 56 -11.21 -10.21 -13.72
C LEU A 56 -12.25 -11.06 -12.98
N LYS A 57 -13.50 -11.10 -13.48
CA LYS A 57 -14.62 -11.77 -12.83
C LYS A 57 -14.33 -13.24 -12.48
N ASP A 58 -13.57 -13.93 -13.34
CA ASP A 58 -13.28 -15.36 -13.20
C ASP A 58 -11.87 -15.62 -12.63
N ASP A 59 -11.28 -14.65 -11.95
CA ASP A 59 -9.97 -14.83 -11.32
C ASP A 59 -10.00 -15.94 -10.26
N PHE A 60 -8.90 -16.70 -10.22
CA PHE A 60 -8.72 -17.85 -9.32
C PHE A 60 -9.05 -17.53 -7.85
N ILE A 61 -8.70 -16.32 -7.38
CA ILE A 61 -8.90 -15.90 -5.99
C ILE A 61 -10.38 -15.89 -5.58
N PHE A 62 -11.30 -15.73 -6.54
CA PHE A 62 -12.74 -15.73 -6.28
C PHE A 62 -13.35 -17.13 -6.20
N LYS A 63 -12.56 -18.20 -6.43
CA LYS A 63 -12.99 -19.59 -6.18
C LYS A 63 -13.06 -19.95 -4.69
N GLY A 64 -12.47 -19.11 -3.82
CA GLY A 64 -12.52 -19.24 -2.38
C GLY A 64 -13.70 -18.47 -1.76
N ARG A 65 -13.49 -17.97 -0.54
CA ARG A 65 -14.51 -17.21 0.21
C ARG A 65 -14.54 -15.72 -0.13
N MET A 66 -13.56 -15.24 -0.91
CA MET A 66 -13.46 -13.85 -1.30
C MET A 66 -14.59 -13.49 -2.26
N LYS A 67 -15.34 -12.44 -1.92
CA LYS A 67 -16.40 -11.93 -2.80
C LYS A 67 -15.77 -11.19 -3.97
N VAL A 68 -16.42 -11.22 -5.11
CA VAL A 68 -16.04 -10.45 -6.30
C VAL A 68 -16.08 -8.95 -5.98
N HIS A 69 -14.97 -8.25 -6.20
CA HIS A 69 -14.80 -6.81 -5.96
C HIS A 69 -13.66 -6.28 -6.82
N SER A 70 -13.50 -4.96 -6.88
CA SER A 70 -12.41 -4.25 -7.57
C SER A 70 -12.18 -4.79 -8.99
N LEU A 71 -13.27 -4.99 -9.72
CA LEU A 71 -13.19 -5.49 -11.10
C LEU A 71 -12.60 -4.43 -12.02
N ARG A 72 -11.69 -4.86 -12.89
CA ARG A 72 -11.03 -3.99 -13.88
C ARG A 72 -12.04 -3.17 -14.67
N GLY A 73 -11.78 -1.85 -14.76
CA GLY A 73 -12.61 -0.91 -15.50
C GLY A 73 -13.90 -0.51 -14.80
N THR A 74 -14.14 -0.93 -13.55
CA THR A 74 -15.27 -0.47 -12.76
C THR A 74 -14.86 0.64 -11.79
N LYS A 75 -15.84 1.47 -11.40
CA LYS A 75 -15.62 2.50 -10.36
C LYS A 75 -15.15 1.91 -9.03
N GLY A 76 -15.49 0.66 -8.73
CA GLY A 76 -15.06 -0.01 -7.52
C GLY A 76 -13.55 -0.23 -7.43
N ALA A 77 -12.88 -0.35 -8.58
CA ALA A 77 -11.42 -0.49 -8.68
C ALA A 77 -10.66 0.86 -8.72
N GLU A 78 -11.36 1.98 -8.65
CA GLU A 78 -10.73 3.30 -8.57
C GLU A 78 -10.28 3.61 -7.14
N VAL A 79 -9.21 4.40 -7.01
CA VAL A 79 -8.77 4.97 -5.72
C VAL A 79 -9.88 5.80 -5.12
N VAL A 80 -10.03 5.77 -3.79
CA VAL A 80 -11.02 6.60 -3.10
C VAL A 80 -10.77 8.08 -3.34
N ASP A 81 -11.85 8.85 -3.52
CA ASP A 81 -11.78 10.26 -3.90
C ASP A 81 -11.04 11.12 -2.84
N ASP A 82 -11.02 10.66 -1.59
CA ASP A 82 -10.34 11.32 -0.49
C ASP A 82 -8.82 11.46 -0.71
N LEU A 83 -8.17 10.54 -1.43
CA LEU A 83 -6.72 10.55 -1.65
C LEU A 83 -6.29 11.35 -2.88
N LYS A 84 -7.23 11.75 -3.73
CA LYS A 84 -7.03 12.66 -4.88
C LYS A 84 -5.77 12.34 -5.69
N PRO A 85 -5.72 11.21 -6.41
CA PRO A 85 -4.60 10.93 -7.30
C PRO A 85 -4.39 12.08 -8.29
N GLU A 86 -3.14 12.48 -8.49
CA GLU A 86 -2.74 13.55 -9.43
C GLU A 86 -2.20 12.95 -10.73
N PRO A 87 -2.15 13.72 -11.84
CA PRO A 87 -1.66 13.21 -13.11
C PRO A 87 -0.22 12.72 -13.09
N THR A 88 0.58 13.15 -12.14
CA THR A 88 1.97 12.71 -11.91
C THR A 88 2.07 11.41 -11.13
N ASP A 89 0.99 11.00 -10.46
CA ASP A 89 0.96 9.76 -9.68
C ASP A 89 0.78 8.56 -10.63
N ILE A 90 1.39 7.44 -10.28
CA ILE A 90 1.31 6.22 -11.08
C ILE A 90 0.16 5.36 -10.56
N ILE A 91 -0.80 5.04 -11.41
CA ILE A 91 -1.83 4.04 -11.11
C ILE A 91 -1.35 2.69 -11.63
N LEU A 92 -1.03 1.77 -10.72
CA LEU A 92 -0.51 0.45 -11.02
C LEU A 92 -1.61 -0.63 -10.83
N PRO A 93 -2.21 -1.14 -11.90
CA PRO A 93 -3.17 -2.22 -11.77
C PRO A 93 -2.48 -3.55 -11.45
N LYS A 94 -2.87 -4.20 -10.38
CA LYS A 94 -2.38 -5.53 -9.99
C LYS A 94 -3.50 -6.55 -9.89
N ARG A 95 -3.22 -7.81 -10.21
CA ARG A 95 -4.20 -8.91 -10.15
C ARG A 95 -3.96 -9.88 -8.99
N ARG A 96 -2.95 -9.61 -8.17
CA ARG A 96 -2.59 -10.43 -7.00
C ARG A 96 -2.14 -9.50 -5.88
N PHE A 97 -1.86 -10.07 -4.75
CA PHE A 97 -1.65 -9.36 -3.50
C PHE A 97 -0.47 -8.39 -3.54
N SER A 98 0.71 -8.87 -3.93
CA SER A 98 1.89 -8.03 -4.07
C SER A 98 1.80 -7.10 -5.29
N ALA A 99 2.24 -5.86 -5.11
CA ALA A 99 2.36 -4.88 -6.19
C ALA A 99 3.46 -5.24 -7.20
N PHE A 100 4.40 -6.11 -6.85
CA PHE A 100 5.45 -6.59 -7.76
C PHE A 100 5.00 -7.77 -8.63
N PHE A 101 4.00 -8.54 -8.18
CA PHE A 101 3.66 -9.79 -8.85
C PHE A 101 3.06 -9.59 -10.24
N LYS A 102 3.84 -9.88 -11.26
CA LYS A 102 3.48 -9.76 -12.69
C LYS A 102 2.99 -8.34 -13.07
N THR A 103 3.63 -7.34 -12.52
CA THR A 103 3.53 -5.93 -12.89
C THR A 103 4.89 -5.44 -13.38
N ASP A 104 4.96 -4.20 -13.81
CA ASP A 104 6.20 -3.52 -14.20
C ASP A 104 6.78 -2.64 -13.07
N LEU A 105 6.33 -2.84 -11.81
CA LEU A 105 6.74 -2.00 -10.68
C LEU A 105 8.25 -1.98 -10.49
N ASP A 106 8.92 -3.15 -10.53
CA ASP A 106 10.38 -3.23 -10.38
C ASP A 106 11.11 -2.36 -11.43
N GLN A 107 10.73 -2.49 -12.70
CA GLN A 107 11.31 -1.69 -13.78
C GLN A 107 11.04 -0.20 -13.58
N THR A 108 9.82 0.15 -13.20
CA THR A 108 9.40 1.54 -12.94
C THR A 108 10.23 2.17 -11.83
N LEU A 109 10.38 1.48 -10.68
CA LEU A 109 11.17 1.98 -9.55
C LEU A 109 12.66 2.16 -9.91
N ARG A 110 13.24 1.23 -10.69
CA ARG A 110 14.64 1.34 -11.14
C ARG A 110 14.85 2.52 -12.09
N VAL A 111 13.94 2.75 -13.03
CA VAL A 111 13.99 3.91 -13.95
C VAL A 111 13.91 5.22 -13.17
N LEU A 112 13.11 5.27 -12.10
CA LEU A 112 12.99 6.42 -11.20
C LEU A 112 14.18 6.56 -10.23
N GLY A 113 15.11 5.59 -10.22
CA GLY A 113 16.29 5.60 -9.35
C GLY A 113 15.96 5.40 -7.86
N VAL A 114 14.82 4.76 -7.57
CA VAL A 114 14.37 4.45 -6.22
C VAL A 114 15.25 3.37 -5.61
N ASP A 115 15.60 3.51 -4.33
CA ASP A 115 16.33 2.51 -3.54
C ASP A 115 15.50 2.01 -2.33
N THR A 116 14.43 2.70 -1.99
CA THR A 116 13.62 2.42 -0.81
C THR A 116 12.12 2.53 -1.16
N ILE A 117 11.35 1.52 -0.82
CA ILE A 117 9.89 1.58 -0.93
C ILE A 117 9.25 1.89 0.42
N VAL A 118 8.29 2.78 0.44
CA VAL A 118 7.47 3.11 1.62
C VAL A 118 6.07 2.60 1.36
N VAL A 119 5.70 1.50 2.01
CA VAL A 119 4.46 0.77 1.72
C VAL A 119 3.40 1.08 2.76
N THR A 120 2.19 1.36 2.28
CA THR A 120 1.03 1.82 3.06
C THR A 120 -0.26 1.21 2.51
N GLY A 121 -1.38 1.42 3.19
CA GLY A 121 -2.71 1.03 2.71
C GLY A 121 -3.25 -0.24 3.38
N ILE A 122 -3.96 -1.06 2.62
CA ILE A 122 -4.66 -2.24 3.14
C ILE A 122 -4.41 -3.50 2.29
N THR A 123 -4.45 -4.71 2.90
CA THR A 123 -4.41 -4.96 4.35
C THR A 123 -2.98 -5.24 4.78
N THR A 124 -2.63 -4.81 5.97
CA THR A 124 -1.26 -4.91 6.50
C THR A 124 -0.69 -6.30 6.34
N GLU A 125 -1.43 -7.32 6.76
CA GLU A 125 -0.98 -8.72 6.80
C GLU A 125 -1.02 -9.45 5.44
N VAL A 126 -1.57 -8.82 4.38
CA VAL A 126 -1.66 -9.44 3.05
C VAL A 126 -1.00 -8.57 1.99
N CYS A 127 -1.75 -7.67 1.34
CA CYS A 127 -1.24 -6.94 0.17
C CYS A 127 -0.06 -6.01 0.53
N VAL A 128 -0.12 -5.33 1.67
CA VAL A 128 0.96 -4.47 2.16
C VAL A 128 2.21 -5.29 2.47
N LEU A 129 2.09 -6.31 3.34
CA LEU A 129 3.23 -7.15 3.72
C LEU A 129 3.83 -7.89 2.53
N MET A 130 3.00 -8.47 1.64
CA MET A 130 3.51 -9.15 0.45
C MET A 130 4.26 -8.20 -0.48
N THR A 131 3.82 -6.95 -0.60
CA THR A 131 4.55 -5.92 -1.37
C THR A 131 5.88 -5.57 -0.72
N VAL A 132 5.92 -5.45 0.61
CA VAL A 132 7.17 -5.24 1.38
C VAL A 132 8.15 -6.37 1.14
N MET A 133 7.71 -7.63 1.30
CA MET A 133 8.60 -8.80 1.18
C MET A 133 9.09 -9.02 -0.25
N ASP A 134 8.24 -8.78 -1.24
CA ASP A 134 8.67 -8.83 -2.64
C ASP A 134 9.63 -7.68 -2.97
N GLY A 135 9.40 -6.48 -2.43
CA GLY A 135 10.35 -5.37 -2.58
C GLY A 135 11.74 -5.71 -2.07
N LEU A 136 11.83 -6.31 -0.88
CA LEU A 136 13.10 -6.83 -0.35
C LEU A 136 13.71 -7.90 -1.26
N SER A 137 12.88 -8.78 -1.84
CA SER A 137 13.32 -9.81 -2.78
C SER A 137 13.83 -9.25 -4.11
N HIS A 138 13.45 -8.01 -4.43
CA HIS A 138 13.93 -7.21 -5.56
C HIS A 138 15.04 -6.22 -5.18
N ASP A 139 15.69 -6.39 -4.02
CA ASP A 139 16.79 -5.55 -3.52
C ASP A 139 16.43 -4.07 -3.27
N PHE A 140 15.17 -3.78 -2.92
CA PHE A 140 14.77 -2.49 -2.36
C PHE A 140 14.76 -2.55 -0.84
N SER A 141 15.26 -1.52 -0.17
CA SER A 141 14.93 -1.31 1.24
C SER A 141 13.43 -1.05 1.37
N ALA A 142 12.82 -1.47 2.47
CA ALA A 142 11.39 -1.35 2.66
C ALA A 142 11.05 -0.70 4.02
N ILE A 143 10.12 0.24 3.98
CA ILE A 143 9.51 0.87 5.16
C ILE A 143 8.02 0.55 5.13
N LEU A 144 7.50 -0.05 6.20
CA LEU A 144 6.08 -0.20 6.44
C LEU A 144 5.64 0.88 7.40
N LEU A 145 4.77 1.81 6.94
CA LEU A 145 4.24 2.86 7.81
C LEU A 145 3.03 2.32 8.58
N GLU A 146 3.21 2.15 9.90
CA GLU A 146 2.22 1.51 10.75
C GLU A 146 0.92 2.31 10.86
N ASP A 147 0.99 3.62 10.98
CA ASP A 147 -0.17 4.52 11.11
C ASP A 147 -0.73 5.01 9.77
N CYS A 148 -0.15 4.55 8.65
CA CYS A 148 -0.65 4.68 7.28
C CYS A 148 -1.09 3.34 6.68
N SER A 149 -1.14 2.28 7.48
CA SER A 149 -1.60 0.95 7.09
C SER A 149 -2.66 0.45 8.05
N SER A 150 -3.54 -0.41 7.59
CA SER A 150 -4.55 -1.03 8.45
C SER A 150 -4.99 -2.41 7.97
N SER A 151 -5.72 -3.11 8.80
CA SER A 151 -6.31 -4.40 8.51
C SER A 151 -7.83 -4.37 8.79
N ARG A 152 -8.51 -5.50 8.56
CA ARG A 152 -9.94 -5.62 8.90
C ARG A 152 -10.23 -5.55 10.39
N LYS A 153 -9.20 -5.74 11.24
CA LYS A 153 -9.23 -5.64 12.69
C LYS A 153 -7.89 -5.09 13.17
N LYS A 154 -7.95 -4.26 14.17
CA LYS A 154 -6.76 -3.67 14.79
C LYS A 154 -5.80 -4.72 15.32
N GLU A 155 -6.33 -5.80 15.91
CA GLU A 155 -5.52 -6.90 16.45
C GLU A 155 -4.65 -7.55 15.37
N PHE A 156 -5.19 -7.80 14.17
CA PHE A 156 -4.42 -8.41 13.07
C PHE A 156 -3.32 -7.50 12.56
N HIS A 157 -3.60 -6.21 12.51
CA HIS A 157 -2.61 -5.19 12.17
C HIS A 157 -1.45 -5.21 13.18
N GLU A 158 -1.74 -5.10 14.47
CA GLU A 158 -0.73 -5.08 15.53
C GLU A 158 0.08 -6.38 15.61
N GLU A 159 -0.57 -7.53 15.51
CA GLU A 159 0.10 -8.84 15.49
C GLU A 159 1.06 -8.94 14.30
N CYS A 160 0.64 -8.50 13.12
CA CYS A 160 1.49 -8.46 11.94
C CYS A 160 2.71 -7.57 12.15
N LEU A 161 2.52 -6.33 12.60
CA LEU A 161 3.62 -5.38 12.82
C LEU A 161 4.62 -5.89 13.86
N ASN A 162 4.13 -6.50 14.95
CA ASN A 162 4.98 -7.01 16.02
C ASN A 162 5.96 -8.08 15.54
N LEU A 163 5.62 -8.85 14.51
CA LEU A 163 6.54 -9.82 13.90
C LEU A 163 7.72 -9.16 13.17
N TYR A 164 7.57 -7.91 12.74
CA TYR A 164 8.53 -7.24 11.86
C TYR A 164 9.23 -6.03 12.47
N ARG A 165 8.79 -5.53 13.65
CA ARG A 165 9.45 -4.39 14.33
C ARG A 165 10.89 -4.68 14.73
N ASP A 166 11.18 -5.93 15.11
CA ASP A 166 12.53 -6.38 15.49
C ASP A 166 12.97 -7.56 14.62
N PHE A 167 12.86 -7.36 13.30
CA PHE A 167 13.14 -8.42 12.34
C PHE A 167 14.61 -8.46 11.96
N ALA A 168 15.13 -9.65 11.67
CA ALA A 168 16.55 -9.88 11.36
C ALA A 168 17.08 -9.08 10.14
N LEU A 169 16.19 -8.54 9.28
CA LEU A 169 16.58 -7.72 8.14
C LEU A 169 16.71 -6.21 8.44
N TYR A 170 16.60 -5.81 9.72
CA TYR A 170 16.90 -4.40 10.05
C TYR A 170 18.36 -4.04 9.68
N PRO A 171 18.63 -2.89 9.04
CA PRO A 171 17.75 -1.77 8.72
C PRO A 171 17.10 -1.82 7.32
N LEU A 172 17.22 -2.92 6.58
CA LEU A 172 16.61 -3.05 5.24
C LEU A 172 15.08 -3.10 5.29
N LEU A 173 14.53 -3.70 6.35
CA LEU A 173 13.10 -3.63 6.69
C LEU A 173 12.91 -2.85 7.96
N ARG A 174 12.06 -1.83 7.91
CA ARG A 174 11.71 -1.02 9.08
C ARG A 174 10.20 -0.83 9.18
N VAL A 175 9.69 -0.94 10.39
CA VAL A 175 8.32 -0.53 10.75
C VAL A 175 8.45 0.79 11.51
N MET A 176 7.75 1.83 11.08
CA MET A 176 7.80 3.14 11.72
C MET A 176 6.51 3.93 11.50
N THR A 177 6.32 4.97 12.28
CA THR A 177 5.23 5.93 12.12
C THR A 177 5.50 6.92 10.98
N LEU A 178 4.45 7.58 10.52
CA LEU A 178 4.56 8.69 9.57
C LEU A 178 5.46 9.81 10.10
N ASP A 179 5.33 10.16 11.37
CA ASP A 179 6.12 11.26 11.95
C ASP A 179 7.62 10.90 12.06
N GLU A 180 7.97 9.64 12.31
CA GLU A 180 9.35 9.17 12.27
C GLU A 180 9.92 9.23 10.86
N PHE A 181 9.17 8.74 9.87
CA PHE A 181 9.55 8.83 8.47
C PHE A 181 9.77 10.28 8.01
N MET A 182 8.83 11.17 8.35
CA MET A 182 8.94 12.60 7.98
C MET A 182 10.16 13.26 8.59
N ARG A 183 10.53 12.95 9.83
CA ARG A 183 11.77 13.45 10.46
C ARG A 183 13.01 12.98 9.72
N GLU A 184 13.04 11.71 9.32
CA GLU A 184 14.19 11.12 8.62
C GLU A 184 14.41 11.75 7.23
N VAL A 185 13.35 12.01 6.46
CA VAL A 185 13.46 12.62 5.12
C VAL A 185 13.62 14.13 5.14
N SER A 186 13.56 14.76 6.31
CA SER A 186 13.77 16.22 6.50
C SER A 186 15.17 16.56 7.01
N SER A 187 15.93 15.54 7.42
CA SER A 187 17.33 15.66 7.85
C SER A 187 18.30 15.49 6.67
#